data_942761286720966b7d088ce4b8469c8e
#
_entry.id   942761286720966b7d088ce4b8469c8e
#
_cell.length_a   1.000
_cell.length_b   1.000
_cell.length_c   1.000
_cell.angle_alpha   90.00
_cell.angle_beta   90.00
_cell.angle_gamma   90.00
#
_symmetry.space_group_name_H-M   'P 1'
#
loop_
_entity.id
_entity.type
_entity.pdbx_description
1 polymer ?
#
loop_
_entity_poly.entity_id
_entity_poly.type
_entity_poly.pdbx_seq_one_letter_code
_entity_poly.pdbx_strand_id
1 'polypeptide(L)'
;MKGLEFIFLGVGSVLGAFLRYKLTESPLLFNTLPVNVLIVNISGAFILGAFIVLSQQWHLDGKYSLFAAVGFCGSLTTMSSLALDSSNLLENNQYVLLIVNIFANVGLSITALIGGKSLMSAIINN
;
A
#
# COMPACT_ATOMS: atom_id res chain seq x y z
N MET A 1 20.88 -1.52 13.14
CA MET A 1 19.59 -0.98 13.60
C MET A 1 19.56 -0.98 15.12
N LYS A 2 19.22 0.14 15.72
CA LYS A 2 19.11 0.26 17.17
C LYS A 2 17.82 -0.41 17.66
N GLY A 3 17.77 -0.82 18.95
CA GLY A 3 16.61 -1.54 19.49
C GLY A 3 15.28 -0.79 19.35
N LEU A 4 15.28 0.54 19.56
CA LEU A 4 14.09 1.37 19.44
C LEU A 4 13.59 1.42 17.97
N GLU A 5 14.49 1.51 17.01
CA GLU A 5 14.15 1.49 15.59
C GLU A 5 13.49 0.16 15.19
N PHE A 6 14.01 -0.94 15.73
CA PHE A 6 13.43 -2.27 15.50
C PHE A 6 12.01 -2.35 16.05
N ILE A 7 11.76 -1.79 17.22
CA ILE A 7 10.40 -1.75 17.82
C ILE A 7 9.46 -0.92 16.94
N PHE A 8 9.87 0.26 16.48
CA PHE A 8 9.06 1.09 15.57
C PHE A 8 8.72 0.35 14.30
N LEU A 9 9.71 -0.29 13.67
CA LEU A 9 9.49 -1.12 12.48
C LEU A 9 8.51 -2.26 12.77
N GLY A 10 8.72 -2.98 13.86
CA GLY A 10 7.90 -4.14 14.23
C GLY A 10 6.44 -3.75 14.48
N VAL A 11 6.20 -2.69 15.26
CA VAL A 11 4.85 -2.23 15.56
C VAL A 11 4.13 -1.75 14.28
N GLY A 12 4.80 -0.95 13.48
CA GLY A 12 4.24 -0.51 12.19
C GLY A 12 3.90 -1.68 11.28
N SER A 13 4.80 -2.66 11.19
CA SER A 13 4.61 -3.86 10.36
C SER A 13 3.43 -4.70 10.83
N VAL A 14 3.28 -4.91 12.14
CA VAL A 14 2.15 -5.67 12.70
C VAL A 14 0.82 -4.95 12.40
N LEU A 15 0.77 -3.64 12.59
CA LEU A 15 -0.44 -2.87 12.31
C LEU A 15 -0.81 -2.90 10.82
N GLY A 16 0.18 -2.75 9.94
CA GLY A 16 -0.04 -2.81 8.49
C GLY A 16 -0.50 -4.18 8.03
N ALA A 17 0.15 -5.23 8.51
CA ALA A 17 -0.21 -6.61 8.18
C ALA A 17 -1.61 -6.97 8.70
N PHE A 18 -1.94 -6.54 9.92
CA PHE A 18 -3.26 -6.77 10.50
C PHE A 18 -4.36 -6.07 9.69
N LEU A 19 -4.13 -4.80 9.33
CA LEU A 19 -5.09 -4.06 8.52
C LEU A 19 -5.27 -4.71 7.14
N ARG A 20 -4.17 -5.13 6.50
CA ARG A 20 -4.25 -5.87 5.23
C ARG A 20 -5.07 -7.14 5.38
N TYR A 21 -4.82 -7.92 6.42
CA TYR A 21 -5.58 -9.14 6.68
C TYR A 21 -7.08 -8.84 6.79
N LYS A 22 -7.45 -7.82 7.56
CA LYS A 22 -8.86 -7.42 7.74
C LYS A 22 -9.49 -6.95 6.44
N LEU A 23 -8.77 -6.18 5.63
CA LEU A 23 -9.30 -5.67 4.37
C LEU A 23 -9.37 -6.74 3.27
N THR A 24 -8.66 -7.86 3.43
CA THR A 24 -8.60 -8.91 2.41
C THR A 24 -9.27 -10.22 2.84
N GLU A 25 -9.79 -10.33 4.06
CA GLU A 25 -10.39 -11.58 4.53
C GLU A 25 -11.73 -11.89 3.85
N SER A 26 -12.48 -10.87 3.43
CA SER A 26 -13.75 -11.05 2.72
C SER A 26 -13.61 -10.53 1.29
N PRO A 27 -13.70 -11.38 0.26
CA PRO A 27 -13.44 -10.95 -1.10
C PRO A 27 -14.51 -9.99 -1.62
N LEU A 28 -14.05 -8.86 -2.17
CA LEU A 28 -14.85 -7.94 -2.96
C LEU A 28 -14.51 -8.21 -4.42
N LEU A 29 -15.52 -8.56 -5.21
CA LEU A 29 -15.31 -9.01 -6.58
C LEU A 29 -15.81 -7.99 -7.60
N PHE A 30 -14.99 -7.75 -8.62
CA PHE A 30 -15.40 -7.15 -9.89
C PHE A 30 -15.38 -8.28 -10.92
N ASN A 31 -16.55 -8.78 -11.31
CA ASN A 31 -16.71 -10.07 -12.00
C ASN A 31 -16.04 -11.17 -11.15
N THR A 32 -14.98 -11.81 -11.66
CA THR A 32 -14.21 -12.83 -10.95
C THR A 32 -12.90 -12.29 -10.37
N LEU A 33 -12.63 -10.99 -10.57
CA LEU A 33 -11.41 -10.35 -10.07
C LEU A 33 -11.60 -9.88 -8.64
N PRO A 34 -10.80 -10.38 -7.67
CA PRO A 34 -10.80 -9.81 -6.33
C PRO A 34 -10.14 -8.43 -6.35
N VAL A 35 -10.81 -7.42 -5.81
CA VAL A 35 -10.29 -6.04 -5.80
C VAL A 35 -9.68 -5.64 -4.47
N ASN A 36 -9.66 -6.54 -3.48
CA ASN A 36 -9.12 -6.26 -2.15
C ASN A 36 -7.64 -5.86 -2.20
N VAL A 37 -6.84 -6.57 -2.99
CA VAL A 37 -5.41 -6.28 -3.18
C VAL A 37 -5.22 -4.89 -3.77
N LEU A 38 -6.06 -4.54 -4.75
CA LEU A 38 -6.03 -3.20 -5.35
C LEU A 38 -6.30 -2.12 -4.29
N ILE A 39 -7.30 -2.34 -3.43
CA ILE A 39 -7.67 -1.40 -2.37
C ILE A 39 -6.50 -1.19 -1.40
N VAL A 40 -5.87 -2.26 -0.91
CA VAL A 40 -4.75 -2.12 0.04
C VAL A 40 -3.53 -1.49 -0.62
N ASN A 41 -3.24 -1.80 -1.87
CA ASN A 41 -2.12 -1.22 -2.60
C ASN A 41 -2.32 0.28 -2.85
N ILE A 42 -3.50 0.68 -3.28
CA ILE A 42 -3.86 2.10 -3.48
C ILE A 42 -3.80 2.85 -2.14
N SER A 43 -4.42 2.30 -1.10
CA SER A 43 -4.48 2.93 0.22
C SER A 43 -3.08 3.10 0.81
N GLY A 44 -2.25 2.07 0.76
CA GLY A 44 -0.88 2.12 1.27
C GLY A 44 -0.02 3.10 0.49
N ALA A 45 -0.16 3.14 -0.83
CA ALA A 45 0.58 4.08 -1.67
C ALA A 45 0.18 5.53 -1.38
N PHE A 46 -1.12 5.81 -1.21
CA PHE A 46 -1.61 7.14 -0.86
C PHE A 46 -1.06 7.60 0.50
N ILE A 47 -1.14 6.75 1.52
CA ILE A 47 -0.63 7.05 2.86
C ILE A 47 0.87 7.28 2.80
N LEU A 48 1.61 6.48 2.04
CA LEU A 48 3.05 6.63 1.87
C LEU A 48 3.40 7.98 1.26
N GLY A 49 2.70 8.38 0.20
CA GLY A 49 2.90 9.67 -0.45
C GLY A 49 2.68 10.83 0.51
N ALA A 50 1.58 10.80 1.27
CA ALA A 50 1.28 11.82 2.28
C ALA A 50 2.36 11.85 3.38
N PHE A 51 2.79 10.69 3.85
CA PHE A 51 3.80 10.59 4.91
C PHE A 51 5.17 11.12 4.45
N ILE A 52 5.57 10.86 3.21
CA ILE A 52 6.86 11.35 2.69
C ILE A 52 6.92 12.88 2.77
N VAL A 53 5.88 13.56 2.33
CA VAL A 53 5.82 15.03 2.38
C VAL A 53 5.84 15.53 3.82
N LEU A 54 5.02 14.92 4.68
CA LEU A 54 4.96 15.28 6.10
C LEU A 54 6.32 15.11 6.79
N SER A 55 6.98 13.99 6.53
CA SER A 55 8.29 13.65 7.09
C SER A 55 9.36 14.65 6.67
N GLN A 56 9.36 15.07 5.41
CA GLN A 56 10.30 16.05 4.89
C GLN A 56 10.06 17.43 5.49
N GLN A 57 8.80 17.84 5.58
CA GLN A 57 8.43 19.17 6.08
C GLN A 57 8.77 19.33 7.56
N TRP A 58 8.55 18.31 8.37
CA TRP A 58 8.75 18.35 9.81
C TRP A 58 10.09 17.75 10.25
N HIS A 59 10.94 17.35 9.31
CA HIS A 59 12.25 16.75 9.57
C HIS A 59 12.18 15.60 10.58
N LEU A 60 11.24 14.68 10.38
CA LEU A 60 11.00 13.58 11.31
C LEU A 60 12.20 12.65 11.38
N ASP A 61 12.47 12.12 12.58
CA ASP A 61 13.50 11.12 12.81
C ASP A 61 13.23 9.86 11.98
N GLY A 62 14.28 9.17 11.57
CA GLY A 62 14.19 7.96 10.74
C GLY A 62 13.34 6.85 11.34
N LYS A 63 13.20 6.78 12.66
CA LYS A 63 12.35 5.78 13.33
C LYS A 63 10.87 5.90 12.92
N TYR A 64 10.39 7.11 12.66
CA TYR A 64 9.02 7.32 12.19
C TYR A 64 8.83 6.83 10.76
N SER A 65 9.86 6.94 9.90
CA SER A 65 9.85 6.34 8.56
C SER A 65 9.85 4.81 8.63
N LEU A 66 10.59 4.23 9.58
CA LEU A 66 10.55 2.78 9.81
C LEU A 66 9.16 2.32 10.25
N PHE A 67 8.50 3.09 11.10
CA PHE A 67 7.14 2.77 11.53
C PHE A 67 6.14 2.93 10.39
N ALA A 68 6.06 4.10 9.75
CA ALA A 68 4.98 4.45 8.83
C ALA A 68 5.24 3.96 7.40
N ALA A 69 6.43 4.22 6.86
CA ALA A 69 6.72 3.90 5.47
C ALA A 69 7.10 2.43 5.29
N VAL A 70 8.16 1.99 5.96
CA VAL A 70 8.67 0.63 5.79
C VAL A 70 7.75 -0.38 6.49
N GLY A 71 7.38 -0.10 7.75
CA GLY A 71 6.56 -1.00 8.55
C GLY A 71 5.11 -1.02 8.11
N PHE A 72 4.39 0.07 8.34
CA PHE A 72 2.95 0.12 8.11
C PHE A 72 2.59 0.01 6.63
N CYS A 73 3.05 0.94 5.80
CA CYS A 73 2.73 0.93 4.37
C CYS A 73 3.32 -0.29 3.67
N GLY A 74 4.56 -0.67 4.02
CA GLY A 74 5.22 -1.82 3.42
C GLY A 74 4.56 -3.15 3.75
N SER A 75 3.92 -3.27 4.91
CA SER A 75 3.16 -4.47 5.30
C SER A 75 1.70 -4.43 4.86
N LEU A 76 1.15 -3.25 4.67
CA LEU A 76 -0.22 -3.08 4.16
C LEU A 76 -0.31 -3.43 2.67
N THR A 77 0.64 -2.99 1.86
CA THR A 77 0.69 -3.28 0.42
C THR A 77 1.30 -4.65 0.16
N THR A 78 0.95 -5.25 -0.99
CA THR A 78 1.42 -6.60 -1.29
C THR A 78 1.58 -6.87 -2.78
N MET A 79 2.79 -7.20 -3.18
CA MET A 79 3.09 -7.68 -4.54
C MET A 79 2.80 -9.19 -4.65
N SER A 80 3.02 -9.95 -3.58
CA SER A 80 2.82 -11.41 -3.61
C SER A 80 1.35 -11.79 -3.83
N SER A 81 0.42 -11.06 -3.22
CA SER A 81 -1.02 -11.28 -3.45
C SER A 81 -1.43 -10.85 -4.86
N LEU A 82 -0.86 -9.78 -5.38
CA LEU A 82 -1.07 -9.37 -6.79
C LEU A 82 -0.59 -10.47 -7.73
N ALA A 83 0.58 -11.05 -7.48
CA ALA A 83 1.12 -12.13 -8.27
C ALA A 83 0.23 -13.38 -8.23
N LEU A 84 -0.27 -13.73 -7.03
CA LEU A 84 -1.17 -14.88 -6.86
C LEU A 84 -2.48 -14.69 -7.62
N ASP A 85 -3.13 -13.54 -7.44
CA ASP A 85 -4.38 -13.22 -8.14
C ASP A 85 -4.18 -13.24 -9.66
N SER A 86 -3.07 -12.69 -10.12
CA SER A 86 -2.72 -12.66 -11.54
C SER A 86 -2.48 -14.08 -12.10
N SER A 87 -1.80 -14.92 -11.33
CA SER A 87 -1.58 -16.32 -11.70
C SER A 87 -2.91 -17.07 -11.82
N ASN A 88 -3.82 -16.86 -10.88
CA ASN A 88 -5.15 -17.48 -10.93
C ASN A 88 -5.94 -17.04 -12.16
N LEU A 89 -5.88 -15.77 -12.52
CA LEU A 89 -6.52 -15.25 -13.73
C LEU A 89 -5.92 -15.87 -14.99
N LEU A 90 -4.60 -16.02 -15.02
CA LEU A 90 -3.89 -16.64 -16.13
C LEU A 90 -4.31 -18.13 -16.30
N GLU A 91 -4.35 -18.88 -15.21
CA GLU A 91 -4.73 -20.29 -15.20
C GLU A 91 -6.18 -20.50 -15.67
N ASN A 92 -7.05 -19.54 -15.38
CA ASN A 92 -8.46 -19.57 -15.81
C ASN A 92 -8.70 -18.90 -17.15
N ASN A 93 -7.66 -18.58 -17.90
CA ASN A 93 -7.71 -17.97 -19.24
C ASN A 93 -8.44 -16.61 -19.26
N GLN A 94 -8.41 -15.88 -18.14
CA GLN A 94 -9.05 -14.56 -18.01
C GLN A 94 -8.04 -13.46 -18.30
N TYR A 95 -7.59 -13.38 -19.54
CA TYR A 95 -6.47 -12.52 -19.95
C TYR A 95 -6.79 -11.03 -19.85
N VAL A 96 -8.03 -10.61 -20.13
CA VAL A 96 -8.44 -9.21 -20.02
C VAL A 96 -8.38 -8.76 -18.56
N LEU A 97 -8.93 -9.58 -17.64
CA LEU A 97 -8.88 -9.28 -16.21
C LEU A 97 -7.45 -9.33 -15.66
N LEU A 98 -6.61 -10.21 -16.20
CA LEU A 98 -5.18 -10.26 -15.85
C LEU A 98 -4.49 -8.92 -16.16
N ILE A 99 -4.70 -8.41 -17.36
CA ILE A 99 -4.12 -7.13 -17.80
C ILE A 99 -4.67 -5.99 -16.94
N VAL A 100 -5.99 -5.96 -16.72
CA VAL A 100 -6.64 -4.95 -15.88
C VAL A 100 -6.07 -4.99 -14.45
N ASN A 101 -5.90 -6.19 -13.89
CA ASN A 101 -5.38 -6.36 -12.54
C ASN A 101 -3.97 -5.76 -12.39
N ILE A 102 -3.07 -6.10 -13.32
CA ILE A 102 -1.69 -5.63 -13.27
C ILE A 102 -1.63 -4.10 -13.46
N PHE A 103 -2.25 -3.60 -14.52
CA PHE A 103 -2.19 -2.16 -14.85
C PHE A 103 -2.92 -1.31 -13.81
N ALA A 104 -4.06 -1.77 -13.28
CA ALA A 104 -4.78 -1.05 -12.25
C ALA A 104 -3.96 -0.98 -10.95
N ASN A 105 -3.40 -2.10 -10.50
CA ASN A 105 -2.57 -2.11 -9.29
C ASN A 105 -1.36 -1.19 -9.41
N VAL A 106 -0.62 -1.27 -10.50
CA VAL A 106 0.58 -0.44 -10.71
C VAL A 106 0.18 1.01 -10.98
N GLY A 107 -0.69 1.26 -11.93
CA GLY A 107 -1.04 2.61 -12.37
C GLY A 107 -1.78 3.41 -11.30
N LEU A 108 -2.80 2.81 -10.67
CA LEU A 108 -3.56 3.50 -9.64
C LEU A 108 -2.76 3.68 -8.34
N SER A 109 -1.84 2.77 -8.02
CA SER A 109 -0.96 2.93 -6.86
C SER A 109 0.02 4.09 -7.06
N ILE A 110 0.63 4.20 -8.23
CA ILE A 110 1.51 5.33 -8.54
C ILE A 110 0.71 6.65 -8.49
N THR A 111 -0.46 6.67 -9.09
CA THR A 111 -1.36 7.84 -9.07
C THR A 111 -1.76 8.21 -7.64
N ALA A 112 -2.09 7.21 -6.83
CA ALA A 112 -2.46 7.41 -5.42
C ALA A 112 -1.30 7.98 -4.61
N LEU A 113 -0.08 7.50 -4.83
CA LEU A 113 1.10 8.04 -4.15
C LEU A 113 1.31 9.52 -4.51
N ILE A 114 1.23 9.85 -5.79
CA ILE A 114 1.32 11.25 -6.25
C ILE A 114 0.19 12.08 -5.65
N GLY A 115 -1.02 11.54 -5.61
CA GLY A 115 -2.18 12.18 -5.00
C GLY A 115 -1.99 12.45 -3.52
N GLY A 116 -1.42 11.49 -2.79
CA GLY A 116 -1.10 11.65 -1.37
C GLY A 116 -0.06 12.74 -1.13
N LYS A 117 0.98 12.78 -1.96
CA LYS A 117 1.99 13.85 -1.91
C LYS A 117 1.37 15.21 -2.18
N SER A 118 0.54 15.31 -3.20
CA SER A 118 -0.10 16.57 -3.58
C SER A 118 -1.06 17.06 -2.51
N LEU A 119 -1.89 16.18 -1.97
CA LEU A 119 -2.83 16.54 -0.92
C LEU A 119 -2.12 17.03 0.34
N MET A 120 -1.10 16.31 0.78
CA MET A 120 -0.36 16.70 1.98
C MET A 120 0.39 18.01 1.77
N SER A 121 0.97 18.23 0.59
CA SER A 121 1.62 19.50 0.24
C SER A 121 0.63 20.67 0.30
N ALA A 122 -0.58 20.47 -0.21
CA ALA A 122 -1.62 21.49 -0.17
C ALA A 122 -2.05 21.81 1.26
N ILE A 123 -2.19 20.81 2.12
CA ILE A 123 -2.57 20.97 3.53
C ILE A 123 -1.49 21.74 4.29
N ILE A 124 -0.22 21.39 4.09
CA ILE A 124 0.91 21.98 4.84
C ILE A 124 1.16 23.43 4.39
N ASN A 125 1.00 23.72 3.09
CA ASN A 125 1.30 25.04 2.53
C ASN A 125 0.16 26.04 2.69
N ASN A 126 -0.98 25.62 3.20
CA ASN A 126 -2.09 26.48 3.58
C ASN A 126 -2.07 26.76 5.08
#